data_2542832a36e5f867d636ed4be46a426b
#
_entry.id   2542832a36e5f867d636ed4be46a426b
#
_cell.length_a   1.000
_cell.length_b   1.000
_cell.length_c   1.000
_cell.angle_alpha   90.00
_cell.angle_beta   90.00
_cell.angle_gamma   90.00
#
_symmetry.space_group_name_H-M   'P 1'
#
loop_
_entity.id
_entity.type
_entity.pdbx_description
1 polymer ?
#
loop_
_entity_poly.entity_id
_entity_poly.type
_entity_poly.pdbx_seq_one_letter_code
_entity_poly.pdbx_strand_id
1 'polypeptide(L)'
;MGKYEPCYLKAIVIVHGNSEKQICEYIKSNLRIKMEIISDKKGEKSIQITSLKNILNNTVFGKYKSFITKYDDVKLVTNGKKTQIDSAFRIFIIMDTDDCSDAQKKEFINKDMFKKHWAYEYIIPIYDSPDLESVLVKAKIKFEKKGIERKKEYIKIFPTEQKYSTREMIELKRFYDDLKQVKDTNMDEFIDFCLNC
;
A
#
# COMPACT_ATOMS: atom_id res chain seq x y z
N MET A 1 30.03 20.83 4.69
CA MET A 1 28.99 20.68 3.66
C MET A 1 28.40 19.28 3.80
N GLY A 2 27.18 19.15 4.34
CA GLY A 2 26.51 17.88 4.42
C GLY A 2 26.20 17.39 3.00
N LYS A 3 26.57 16.15 2.68
CA LYS A 3 26.18 15.51 1.42
C LYS A 3 24.65 15.38 1.44
N TYR A 4 23.99 16.05 0.51
CA TYR A 4 22.56 15.86 0.27
C TYR A 4 22.38 14.43 -0.27
N GLU A 5 21.83 13.53 0.56
CA GLU A 5 21.48 12.21 0.06
C GLU A 5 20.18 12.33 -0.75
N PRO A 6 20.15 11.78 -1.98
CA PRO A 6 18.92 11.81 -2.80
C PRO A 6 17.79 11.06 -2.08
N CYS A 7 16.65 11.69 -1.97
CA CYS A 7 15.45 11.04 -1.43
C CYS A 7 14.78 10.21 -2.54
N TYR A 8 15.04 8.91 -2.56
CA TYR A 8 14.47 7.98 -3.53
C TYR A 8 13.04 7.56 -3.18
N LEU A 9 12.24 7.22 -4.22
CA LEU A 9 10.93 6.59 -4.05
C LEU A 9 11.12 5.22 -3.39
N LYS A 10 10.49 5.02 -2.23
CA LYS A 10 10.62 3.80 -1.42
C LYS A 10 9.57 2.75 -1.78
N ALA A 11 8.36 3.21 -2.07
CA ALA A 11 7.25 2.32 -2.42
C ALA A 11 6.24 2.97 -3.35
N ILE A 12 5.53 2.12 -4.08
CA ILE A 12 4.24 2.43 -4.68
C ILE A 12 3.19 1.61 -3.94
N VAL A 13 2.05 2.22 -3.63
CA VAL A 13 0.95 1.56 -2.92
C VAL A 13 -0.31 1.68 -3.77
N ILE A 14 -0.83 0.55 -4.25
CA ILE A 14 -2.11 0.47 -4.95
C ILE A 14 -3.15 0.09 -3.91
N VAL A 15 -4.19 0.91 -3.74
CA VAL A 15 -5.18 0.73 -2.67
C VAL A 15 -6.56 0.41 -3.22
N HIS A 16 -7.33 -0.42 -2.48
CA HIS A 16 -8.70 -0.78 -2.81
C HIS A 16 -9.59 0.45 -2.93
N GLY A 17 -9.66 1.26 -1.88
CA GLY A 17 -10.58 2.38 -1.79
C GLY A 17 -10.04 3.58 -1.02
N ASN A 18 -10.98 4.42 -0.56
CA ASN A 18 -10.64 5.66 0.13
C ASN A 18 -10.17 5.42 1.57
N SER A 19 -10.63 4.38 2.23
CA SER A 19 -10.24 4.04 3.60
C SER A 19 -8.75 3.70 3.68
N GLU A 20 -8.29 2.78 2.85
CA GLU A 20 -6.88 2.38 2.74
C GLU A 20 -6.00 3.55 2.28
N LYS A 21 -6.53 4.36 1.33
CA LYS A 21 -5.85 5.56 0.87
C LYS A 21 -5.57 6.54 2.01
N GLN A 22 -6.57 6.82 2.87
CA GLN A 22 -6.41 7.73 4.01
C GLN A 22 -5.36 7.22 5.02
N ILE A 23 -5.33 5.91 5.27
CA ILE A 23 -4.32 5.28 6.12
C ILE A 23 -2.92 5.49 5.52
N CYS A 24 -2.76 5.19 4.22
CA CYS A 24 -1.48 5.35 3.52
C CYS A 24 -1.02 6.81 3.47
N GLU A 25 -1.94 7.76 3.24
CA GLU A 25 -1.63 9.20 3.26
C GLU A 25 -1.20 9.68 4.64
N TYR A 26 -1.85 9.20 5.70
CA TYR A 26 -1.45 9.49 7.08
C TYR A 26 -0.05 8.95 7.37
N ILE A 27 0.22 7.68 7.07
CA ILE A 27 1.53 7.06 7.27
C ILE A 27 2.61 7.81 6.49
N LYS A 28 2.38 8.05 5.19
CA LYS A 28 3.29 8.79 4.31
C LYS A 28 3.68 10.15 4.90
N SER A 29 2.69 10.90 5.37
CA SER A 29 2.90 12.26 5.88
C SER A 29 3.63 12.26 7.21
N ASN A 30 3.26 11.37 8.14
CA ASN A 30 3.83 11.34 9.48
C ASN A 30 5.22 10.74 9.54
N LEU A 31 5.51 9.74 8.71
CA LEU A 31 6.84 9.14 8.60
C LEU A 31 7.73 9.82 7.54
N ARG A 32 7.18 10.79 6.78
CA ARG A 32 7.89 11.49 5.69
C ARG A 32 8.50 10.53 4.65
N ILE A 33 7.81 9.43 4.39
CA ILE A 33 8.27 8.44 3.42
C ILE A 33 7.92 8.90 2.02
N LYS A 34 8.88 8.86 1.11
CA LYS A 34 8.60 9.10 -0.30
C LYS A 34 7.95 7.86 -0.90
N MET A 35 6.61 7.90 -1.01
CA MET A 35 5.80 6.85 -1.65
C MET A 35 4.74 7.46 -2.57
N GLU A 36 4.37 6.71 -3.60
CA GLU A 36 3.25 7.02 -4.50
C GLU A 36 2.04 6.18 -4.09
N ILE A 37 0.86 6.81 -3.94
CA ILE A 37 -0.39 6.12 -3.61
C ILE A 37 -1.31 6.18 -4.81
N ILE A 38 -1.70 5.03 -5.33
CA ILE A 38 -2.53 4.86 -6.52
C ILE A 38 -3.90 4.36 -6.10
N SER A 39 -4.94 5.10 -6.48
CA SER A 39 -6.34 4.77 -6.27
C SER A 39 -7.16 5.11 -7.50
N ASP A 40 -8.29 4.45 -7.75
CA ASP A 40 -9.19 4.81 -8.84
C ASP A 40 -10.03 6.03 -8.44
N LYS A 41 -10.14 7.02 -9.34
CA LYS A 41 -10.87 8.28 -9.12
C LYS A 41 -10.61 8.92 -7.75
N LYS A 42 -9.34 8.98 -7.34
CA LYS A 42 -8.91 9.51 -6.04
C LYS A 42 -9.46 8.76 -4.82
N GLY A 43 -9.85 7.48 -4.99
CA GLY A 43 -10.43 6.63 -3.96
C GLY A 43 -11.97 6.60 -3.95
N GLU A 44 -12.64 7.35 -4.84
CA GLU A 44 -14.11 7.32 -4.97
C GLU A 44 -14.63 6.03 -5.60
N LYS A 45 -13.77 5.30 -6.31
CA LYS A 45 -14.09 4.00 -6.91
C LYS A 45 -13.10 2.95 -6.43
N SER A 46 -13.62 1.82 -5.98
CA SER A 46 -12.81 0.70 -5.53
C SER A 46 -12.07 0.02 -6.69
N ILE A 47 -10.82 -0.32 -6.43
CA ILE A 47 -10.02 -1.22 -7.26
C ILE A 47 -10.24 -2.61 -6.72
N GLN A 48 -10.77 -3.51 -7.54
CA GLN A 48 -11.04 -4.89 -7.16
C GLN A 48 -9.88 -5.81 -7.55
N ILE A 49 -9.70 -6.93 -6.85
CA ILE A 49 -8.68 -7.96 -7.16
C ILE A 49 -8.78 -8.39 -8.62
N THR A 50 -10.01 -8.54 -9.14
CA THR A 50 -10.27 -8.93 -10.53
C THR A 50 -9.76 -7.93 -11.58
N SER A 51 -9.61 -6.65 -11.19
CA SER A 51 -9.14 -5.58 -12.08
C SER A 51 -7.63 -5.36 -12.05
N LEU A 52 -6.90 -5.97 -11.10
CA LEU A 52 -5.46 -5.76 -10.91
C LEU A 52 -4.62 -6.09 -12.15
N LYS A 53 -4.99 -7.13 -12.89
CA LYS A 53 -4.31 -7.47 -14.15
C LYS A 53 -4.33 -6.32 -15.16
N ASN A 54 -5.44 -5.59 -15.25
CA ASN A 54 -5.55 -4.45 -16.16
C ASN A 54 -4.69 -3.27 -15.69
N ILE A 55 -4.63 -3.03 -14.39
CA ILE A 55 -3.81 -1.96 -13.80
C ILE A 55 -2.32 -2.26 -14.01
N LEU A 56 -1.89 -3.47 -13.72
CA LEU A 56 -0.48 -3.86 -13.84
C LEU A 56 -0.03 -4.01 -15.31
N ASN A 57 -0.95 -4.26 -16.24
CA ASN A 57 -0.62 -4.32 -17.67
C ASN A 57 -0.85 -2.99 -18.42
N ASN A 58 -1.10 -1.89 -17.70
CA ASN A 58 -1.23 -0.59 -18.33
C ASN A 58 0.12 -0.08 -18.92
N THR A 59 0.09 1.08 -19.56
CA THR A 59 1.26 1.66 -20.26
C THR A 59 2.47 1.89 -19.33
N VAL A 60 2.24 2.16 -18.04
CA VAL A 60 3.30 2.44 -17.05
C VAL A 60 3.82 1.15 -16.42
N PHE A 61 2.92 0.32 -15.86
CA PHE A 61 3.31 -0.87 -15.11
C PHE A 61 3.62 -2.08 -15.99
N GLY A 62 3.06 -2.17 -17.20
CA GLY A 62 3.21 -3.34 -18.06
C GLY A 62 4.65 -3.61 -18.56
N LYS A 63 5.52 -2.60 -18.52
CA LYS A 63 6.92 -2.74 -18.99
C LYS A 63 7.88 -2.06 -18.03
N TYR A 64 8.97 -2.76 -17.67
CA TYR A 64 10.04 -2.23 -16.84
C TYR A 64 10.56 -0.85 -17.30
N LYS A 65 10.84 -0.71 -18.61
CA LYS A 65 11.35 0.55 -19.18
C LYS A 65 10.36 1.71 -19.00
N SER A 66 9.07 1.48 -19.24
CA SER A 66 8.03 2.51 -19.06
C SER A 66 7.91 2.92 -17.57
N PHE A 67 8.03 1.94 -16.68
CA PHE A 67 8.00 2.15 -15.26
C PHE A 67 9.13 3.05 -14.77
N ILE A 68 10.39 2.73 -15.07
CA ILE A 68 11.55 3.54 -14.64
C ILE A 68 11.62 4.90 -15.34
N THR A 69 10.99 5.05 -16.51
CA THR A 69 10.84 6.37 -17.16
C THR A 69 9.81 7.25 -16.45
N LYS A 70 8.73 6.65 -15.93
CA LYS A 70 7.69 7.37 -15.18
C LYS A 70 8.12 7.70 -13.77
N TYR A 71 8.83 6.77 -13.13
CA TYR A 71 9.33 6.86 -11.76
C TYR A 71 10.87 6.93 -11.78
N ASP A 72 11.37 8.05 -12.28
CA ASP A 72 12.81 8.31 -12.45
C ASP A 72 13.55 8.51 -11.12
N ASP A 73 12.79 8.71 -10.06
CA ASP A 73 13.26 8.83 -8.68
C ASP A 73 13.32 7.48 -7.92
N VAL A 74 13.06 6.36 -8.58
CA VAL A 74 13.34 5.03 -8.04
C VAL A 74 14.86 4.80 -8.04
N LYS A 75 15.39 4.32 -6.92
CA LYS A 75 16.82 4.01 -6.82
C LYS A 75 17.17 2.83 -7.72
N LEU A 76 18.07 3.07 -8.65
CA LEU A 76 18.64 2.03 -9.50
C LEU A 76 20.03 1.61 -8.95
N VAL A 77 20.26 0.31 -8.96
CA VAL A 77 21.57 -0.28 -8.58
C VAL A 77 22.11 -1.06 -9.77
N THR A 78 23.44 -0.93 -10.00
CA THR A 78 24.13 -1.62 -11.07
C THR A 78 24.97 -2.75 -10.49
N ASN A 79 24.70 -3.97 -10.92
CA ASN A 79 25.46 -5.15 -10.56
C ASN A 79 26.07 -5.75 -11.85
N GLY A 80 27.35 -5.52 -12.05
CA GLY A 80 28.04 -5.84 -13.29
C GLY A 80 27.47 -5.05 -14.48
N LYS A 81 26.93 -5.75 -15.47
CA LYS A 81 26.33 -5.13 -16.68
C LYS A 81 24.81 -4.90 -16.56
N LYS A 82 24.18 -5.33 -15.47
CA LYS A 82 22.73 -5.26 -15.28
C LYS A 82 22.37 -4.14 -14.31
N THR A 83 21.55 -3.19 -14.76
CA THR A 83 20.93 -2.16 -13.92
C THR A 83 19.51 -2.61 -13.56
N GLN A 84 19.16 -2.56 -12.29
CA GLN A 84 17.86 -2.96 -11.77
C GLN A 84 17.43 -2.02 -10.64
N ILE A 85 16.15 -2.05 -10.30
CA ILE A 85 15.62 -1.33 -9.15
C ILE A 85 16.24 -1.91 -7.86
N ASP A 86 16.54 -1.05 -6.91
CA ASP A 86 17.05 -1.44 -5.59
C ASP A 86 16.10 -2.46 -4.93
N SER A 87 16.67 -3.51 -4.36
CA SER A 87 15.90 -4.58 -3.70
C SER A 87 15.11 -4.13 -2.47
N ALA A 88 15.35 -2.93 -1.95
CA ALA A 88 14.57 -2.33 -0.88
C ALA A 88 13.26 -1.70 -1.36
N PHE A 89 13.10 -1.42 -2.67
CA PHE A 89 11.87 -0.88 -3.24
C PHE A 89 10.72 -1.89 -3.18
N ARG A 90 9.48 -1.42 -2.94
CA ARG A 90 8.28 -2.28 -2.89
C ARG A 90 7.11 -1.68 -3.69
N ILE A 91 6.25 -2.59 -4.16
CA ILE A 91 4.93 -2.28 -4.71
C ILE A 91 3.91 -3.01 -3.84
N PHE A 92 3.31 -2.30 -2.90
CA PHE A 92 2.23 -2.85 -2.09
C PHE A 92 0.91 -2.77 -2.85
N ILE A 93 0.09 -3.81 -2.75
CA ILE A 93 -1.25 -3.86 -3.32
C ILE A 93 -2.20 -4.22 -2.18
N ILE A 94 -2.93 -3.23 -1.66
CA ILE A 94 -3.79 -3.38 -0.49
C ILE A 94 -5.23 -3.54 -0.96
N MET A 95 -5.84 -4.71 -0.70
CA MET A 95 -7.16 -5.08 -1.23
C MET A 95 -8.04 -5.73 -0.17
N ASP A 96 -9.32 -5.38 -0.19
CA ASP A 96 -10.37 -6.18 0.43
C ASP A 96 -10.58 -7.47 -0.36
N THR A 97 -11.07 -8.52 0.31
CA THR A 97 -11.25 -9.84 -0.32
C THR A 97 -12.72 -10.27 -0.41
N ASP A 98 -13.66 -9.37 -0.12
CA ASP A 98 -15.11 -9.64 -0.15
C ASP A 98 -15.69 -9.69 -1.56
N ASP A 99 -14.99 -9.11 -2.54
CA ASP A 99 -15.46 -8.95 -3.92
C ASP A 99 -14.85 -9.97 -4.91
N CYS A 100 -14.23 -11.04 -4.40
CA CYS A 100 -13.58 -12.06 -5.22
C CYS A 100 -13.91 -13.49 -4.75
N SER A 101 -13.74 -14.47 -5.65
CA SER A 101 -13.85 -15.88 -5.30
C SER A 101 -12.68 -16.36 -4.44
N ASP A 102 -12.87 -17.46 -3.70
CA ASP A 102 -11.80 -18.07 -2.89
C ASP A 102 -10.56 -18.42 -3.71
N ALA A 103 -10.73 -18.84 -4.97
CA ALA A 103 -9.61 -19.10 -5.87
C ALA A 103 -8.82 -17.84 -6.18
N GLN A 104 -9.50 -16.72 -6.50
CA GLN A 104 -8.88 -15.43 -6.77
C GLN A 104 -8.20 -14.85 -5.54
N LYS A 105 -8.86 -14.95 -4.37
CA LYS A 105 -8.28 -14.59 -3.09
C LYS A 105 -6.97 -15.33 -2.84
N LYS A 106 -6.97 -16.65 -3.03
CA LYS A 106 -5.78 -17.49 -2.85
C LYS A 106 -4.66 -17.11 -3.84
N GLU A 107 -4.99 -16.90 -5.11
CA GLU A 107 -4.03 -16.45 -6.13
C GLU A 107 -3.42 -15.07 -5.79
N PHE A 108 -4.22 -14.17 -5.21
CA PHE A 108 -3.77 -12.86 -4.77
C PHE A 108 -2.82 -12.98 -3.57
N ILE A 109 -3.27 -13.61 -2.48
CA ILE A 109 -2.51 -13.76 -1.25
C ILE A 109 -1.18 -14.49 -1.49
N ASN A 110 -1.20 -15.57 -2.28
CA ASN A 110 0.00 -16.33 -2.63
C ASN A 110 0.87 -15.65 -3.71
N LYS A 111 0.47 -14.47 -4.19
CA LYS A 111 1.17 -13.73 -5.24
C LYS A 111 1.19 -14.44 -6.61
N ASP A 112 0.39 -15.50 -6.78
CA ASP A 112 0.40 -16.35 -7.97
C ASP A 112 -0.06 -15.61 -9.22
N MET A 113 -1.02 -14.69 -9.08
CA MET A 113 -1.53 -13.88 -10.18
C MET A 113 -0.48 -12.94 -10.80
N PHE A 114 0.64 -12.70 -10.11
CA PHE A 114 1.70 -11.78 -10.55
C PHE A 114 2.94 -12.48 -11.10
N LYS A 115 3.03 -13.82 -11.10
CA LYS A 115 4.22 -14.61 -11.45
C LYS A 115 4.86 -14.27 -12.79
N LYS A 116 4.07 -13.83 -13.77
CA LYS A 116 4.55 -13.47 -15.11
C LYS A 116 4.90 -11.99 -15.27
N HIS A 117 4.70 -11.18 -14.23
CA HIS A 117 4.92 -9.75 -14.31
C HIS A 117 6.38 -9.42 -13.96
N TRP A 118 6.99 -8.46 -14.67
CA TRP A 118 8.38 -8.07 -14.43
C TRP A 118 8.62 -7.58 -12.98
N ALA A 119 7.61 -6.98 -12.36
CA ALA A 119 7.68 -6.45 -11.00
C ALA A 119 7.41 -7.51 -9.90
N TYR A 120 7.29 -8.79 -10.26
CA TYR A 120 6.95 -9.86 -9.32
C TYR A 120 7.76 -9.81 -8.01
N GLU A 121 9.07 -9.62 -8.10
CA GLU A 121 9.95 -9.58 -6.92
C GLU A 121 9.67 -8.38 -5.99
N TYR A 122 9.12 -7.29 -6.54
CA TYR A 122 8.83 -6.06 -5.79
C TYR A 122 7.40 -6.01 -5.25
N ILE A 123 6.48 -6.80 -5.80
CA ILE A 123 5.06 -6.80 -5.40
C ILE A 123 4.90 -7.53 -4.07
N ILE A 124 4.18 -6.90 -3.13
CA ILE A 124 3.72 -7.47 -1.88
C ILE A 124 2.20 -7.29 -1.82
N PRO A 125 1.41 -8.38 -1.93
CA PRO A 125 -0.01 -8.31 -1.71
C PRO A 125 -0.30 -8.14 -0.22
N ILE A 126 -1.13 -7.15 0.09
CA ILE A 126 -1.70 -6.91 1.41
C ILE A 126 -3.20 -7.12 1.31
N TYR A 127 -3.77 -7.91 2.21
CA TYR A 127 -5.18 -8.25 2.19
C TYR A 127 -5.88 -7.94 3.50
N ASP A 128 -7.15 -7.55 3.40
CA ASP A 128 -8.09 -7.46 4.50
C ASP A 128 -9.27 -8.41 4.23
N SER A 129 -9.61 -9.27 5.20
CA SER A 129 -10.57 -10.34 4.99
C SER A 129 -11.71 -10.34 6.03
N PRO A 130 -12.96 -10.14 5.61
CA PRO A 130 -13.38 -9.88 4.23
C PRO A 130 -13.01 -8.47 3.75
N ASP A 131 -12.97 -7.49 4.65
CA ASP A 131 -12.74 -6.08 4.41
C ASP A 131 -11.98 -5.42 5.58
N LEU A 132 -11.47 -4.22 5.34
CA LEU A 132 -10.73 -3.43 6.34
C LEU A 132 -11.56 -3.16 7.59
N GLU A 133 -12.87 -2.85 7.47
CA GLU A 133 -13.73 -2.57 8.64
C GLU A 133 -13.79 -3.76 9.59
N SER A 134 -14.00 -4.95 9.04
CA SER A 134 -14.03 -6.21 9.80
C SER A 134 -12.70 -6.48 10.53
N VAL A 135 -11.59 -6.19 9.86
CA VAL A 135 -10.25 -6.32 10.44
C VAL A 135 -10.07 -5.35 11.62
N LEU A 136 -10.46 -4.08 11.46
CA LEU A 136 -10.35 -3.07 12.52
C LEU A 136 -11.20 -3.43 13.75
N VAL A 137 -12.40 -3.97 13.53
CA VAL A 137 -13.27 -4.45 14.63
C VAL A 137 -12.58 -5.59 15.38
N LYS A 138 -12.01 -6.57 14.68
CA LYS A 138 -11.26 -7.69 15.30
C LYS A 138 -10.04 -7.22 16.06
N ALA A 139 -9.34 -6.23 15.53
CA ALA A 139 -8.19 -5.59 16.17
C ALA A 139 -8.58 -4.65 17.34
N LYS A 140 -9.89 -4.45 17.59
CA LYS A 140 -10.42 -3.50 18.59
C LYS A 140 -9.96 -2.06 18.37
N ILE A 141 -9.66 -1.70 17.12
CA ILE A 141 -9.26 -0.35 16.74
C ILE A 141 -10.51 0.50 16.57
N LYS A 142 -10.53 1.65 17.22
CA LYS A 142 -11.61 2.62 17.07
C LYS A 142 -11.48 3.35 15.75
N PHE A 143 -12.57 3.49 15.03
CA PHE A 143 -12.65 4.24 13.79
C PHE A 143 -13.98 4.99 13.68
N GLU A 144 -14.04 5.99 12.82
CA GLU A 144 -15.24 6.73 12.49
C GLU A 144 -15.58 6.51 11.02
N LYS A 145 -16.86 6.33 10.71
CA LYS A 145 -17.33 6.40 9.32
C LYS A 145 -17.55 7.85 8.94
N LYS A 146 -16.95 8.27 7.84
CA LYS A 146 -17.05 9.61 7.27
C LYS A 146 -17.67 9.54 5.88
N GLY A 147 -18.42 10.57 5.50
CA GLY A 147 -19.09 10.68 4.21
C GLY A 147 -20.58 11.00 4.37
N ILE A 148 -21.16 11.62 3.35
CA ILE A 148 -22.56 12.07 3.36
C ILE A 148 -23.49 11.03 2.74
N GLU A 149 -22.94 10.14 1.89
CA GLU A 149 -23.69 9.11 1.17
C GLU A 149 -22.94 7.78 1.21
N ARG A 150 -23.69 6.64 1.25
CA ARG A 150 -23.09 5.28 1.28
C ARG A 150 -21.97 5.04 0.27
N LYS A 151 -22.04 5.64 -0.91
CA LYS A 151 -21.03 5.49 -1.97
C LYS A 151 -19.75 6.30 -1.74
N LYS A 152 -19.72 7.18 -0.75
CA LYS A 152 -18.58 8.06 -0.42
C LYS A 152 -18.12 7.87 1.03
N GLU A 153 -18.67 6.89 1.74
CA GLU A 153 -18.23 6.57 3.09
C GLU A 153 -16.82 5.99 3.05
N TYR A 154 -16.01 6.42 4.00
CA TYR A 154 -14.70 5.87 4.24
C TYR A 154 -14.42 5.80 5.75
N ILE A 155 -13.52 4.93 6.11
CA ILE A 155 -13.11 4.73 7.49
C ILE A 155 -11.99 5.69 7.85
N LYS A 156 -12.18 6.44 8.92
CA LYS A 156 -11.17 7.33 9.48
C LYS A 156 -10.68 6.79 10.80
N ILE A 157 -9.42 6.44 10.87
CA ILE A 157 -8.75 5.91 12.05
C ILE A 157 -7.94 7.01 12.73
N PHE A 158 -7.20 7.78 11.94
CA PHE A 158 -6.29 8.79 12.42
C PHE A 158 -6.89 10.21 12.33
N PRO A 159 -6.50 11.13 13.21
CA PRO A 159 -6.94 12.53 13.15
C PRO A 159 -6.50 13.18 11.84
N THR A 160 -7.27 14.17 11.37
CA THR A 160 -7.01 14.85 10.08
C THR A 160 -5.84 15.83 10.17
N GLU A 161 -5.47 16.26 11.37
CA GLU A 161 -4.38 17.22 11.54
C GLU A 161 -3.03 16.51 11.43
N GLN A 162 -2.31 16.86 10.38
CA GLN A 162 -0.95 16.39 10.14
C GLN A 162 0.02 17.15 11.05
N LYS A 163 0.27 16.63 12.22
CA LYS A 163 1.35 17.11 13.10
C LYS A 163 2.34 15.99 13.31
N TYR A 164 3.51 16.13 12.70
CA TYR A 164 4.64 15.24 13.00
C TYR A 164 5.02 15.45 14.48
N SER A 165 4.80 14.44 15.30
CA SER A 165 5.22 14.44 16.70
C SER A 165 5.51 13.01 17.16
N THR A 166 6.15 12.90 18.32
CA THR A 166 6.40 11.60 18.98
C THR A 166 5.09 10.83 19.24
N ARG A 167 3.98 11.55 19.39
CA ARG A 167 2.67 10.94 19.62
C ARG A 167 2.17 10.15 18.43
N GLU A 168 2.28 10.68 17.21
CA GLU A 168 1.84 10.00 15.99
C GLU A 168 2.68 8.73 15.73
N MET A 169 3.96 8.74 16.04
CA MET A 169 4.80 7.55 16.00
C MET A 169 4.32 6.45 16.96
N ILE A 170 3.93 6.84 18.17
CA ILE A 170 3.37 5.90 19.17
C ILE A 170 2.03 5.34 18.68
N GLU A 171 1.17 6.16 18.09
CA GLU A 171 -0.12 5.74 17.54
C GLU A 171 0.05 4.76 16.37
N LEU A 172 0.99 5.01 15.46
CA LEU A 172 1.30 4.09 14.35
C LEU A 172 1.86 2.77 14.85
N LYS A 173 2.75 2.80 15.86
CA LYS A 173 3.29 1.57 16.44
C LYS A 173 2.21 0.76 17.14
N ARG A 174 1.31 1.42 17.87
CA ARG A 174 0.15 0.75 18.49
C ARG A 174 -0.76 0.14 17.42
N PHE A 175 -1.04 0.88 16.35
CA PHE A 175 -1.83 0.38 15.21
C PHE A 175 -1.19 -0.87 14.57
N TYR A 176 0.13 -0.87 14.39
CA TYR A 176 0.89 -2.04 13.97
C TYR A 176 0.72 -3.23 14.93
N ASP A 177 0.93 -2.99 16.23
CA ASP A 177 0.87 -4.04 17.26
C ASP A 177 -0.55 -4.65 17.36
N ASP A 178 -1.60 -3.83 17.23
CA ASP A 178 -3.00 -4.28 17.25
C ASP A 178 -3.34 -5.12 16.01
N LEU A 179 -2.92 -4.71 14.81
CA LEU A 179 -3.17 -5.45 13.57
C LEU A 179 -2.42 -6.78 13.51
N LYS A 180 -1.20 -6.85 14.02
CA LYS A 180 -0.39 -8.07 14.07
C LYS A 180 -1.05 -9.23 14.82
N GLN A 181 -2.04 -8.94 15.68
CA GLN A 181 -2.80 -9.96 16.40
C GLN A 181 -3.96 -10.55 15.58
N VAL A 182 -4.27 -9.96 14.40
CA VAL A 182 -5.40 -10.37 13.55
C VAL A 182 -4.91 -11.23 12.41
N LYS A 183 -5.44 -12.46 12.28
CA LYS A 183 -5.04 -13.41 11.23
C LYS A 183 -5.68 -13.13 9.86
N ASP A 184 -6.67 -12.26 9.82
CA ASP A 184 -7.45 -11.97 8.62
C ASP A 184 -6.88 -10.80 7.80
N THR A 185 -5.67 -10.39 8.13
CA THR A 185 -4.92 -9.35 7.43
C THR A 185 -3.42 -9.60 7.55
N ASN A 186 -2.65 -9.03 6.64
CA ASN A 186 -1.21 -8.81 6.77
C ASN A 186 -0.83 -7.34 6.59
N MET A 187 -1.74 -6.43 6.92
CA MET A 187 -1.51 -4.98 6.86
C MET A 187 -0.33 -4.54 7.74
N ASP A 188 -0.04 -5.29 8.79
CA ASP A 188 1.14 -5.11 9.64
C ASP A 188 2.45 -5.17 8.85
N GLU A 189 2.57 -6.00 7.81
CA GLU A 189 3.76 -6.06 6.94
C GLU A 189 4.01 -4.72 6.23
N PHE A 190 2.96 -4.07 5.75
CA PHE A 190 3.06 -2.74 5.13
C PHE A 190 3.48 -1.67 6.14
N ILE A 191 2.91 -1.70 7.34
CA ILE A 191 3.21 -0.73 8.40
C ILE A 191 4.64 -0.93 8.90
N ASP A 192 5.07 -2.17 9.10
CA ASP A 192 6.45 -2.52 9.49
C ASP A 192 7.47 -1.98 8.49
N PHE A 193 7.22 -2.20 7.19
CA PHE A 193 8.05 -1.61 6.15
C PHE A 193 8.14 -0.10 6.30
N CYS A 194 7.02 0.58 6.52
CA CYS A 194 6.99 2.03 6.65
C CYS A 194 7.70 2.54 7.91
N LEU A 195 7.63 1.81 9.03
CA LEU A 195 8.32 2.17 10.26
C LEU A 195 9.84 1.99 10.19
N ASN A 196 10.32 1.17 9.25
CA ASN A 196 11.75 0.84 9.06
C ASN A 196 12.38 1.49 7.80
N CYS A 197 11.67 2.41 7.15
CA CYS A 197 12.17 3.12 5.93
C CYS A 197 13.23 4.18 6.21
#